data_a57767e0f7e3ab57a5971908b4a6bb44
#
_entry.id   a57767e0f7e3ab57a5971908b4a6bb44
#
_cell.length_a   1.000
_cell.length_b   1.000
_cell.length_c   1.000
_cell.angle_alpha   90.00
_cell.angle_beta   90.00
_cell.angle_gamma   90.00
#
_symmetry.space_group_name_H-M   'P 1'
#
loop_
_entity.id
_entity.type
_entity.pdbx_description
1 polymer ?
#
loop_
_entity_poly.entity_id
_entity_poly.type
_entity_poly.pdbx_seq_one_letter_code
_entity_poly.pdbx_strand_id
1 'polypeptide(L)'
;MNVAETAEADDIESMMEDAARRFLDERHPAAGAPARVNDAGWQADWWRELASLGWPAVLLPEAAGGSGLGLRVAWPLAVQAGRHLLAAPLVANMALLPGLPAARQADGPLASWLAPMLAGDACHAPAAWQADGSLLVEYALPGRRALAWRRAGGQGLRLELHDLADAPVGVGVDPTIGTARLSAAAPVDAIDMALDERAWAGWQQGYRLLRAAEMLGAASAALDAAVAHAGQRQQFGRPIGANQAIKHRLADDWMALDDAMLAGKEALCLLERADAGAAAHACAVAELLALESAPRAAQHAIQVHGAPGIAWESGLHLYLKRVLHIAAMLGGGRRQTELLDLLWDSGAQPAAA
;
A
#
# COMPACT_ATOMS: atom_id res chain seq x y z
N MET A 1 1.14 -5.54 27.03
CA MET A 1 2.38 -5.96 26.33
C MET A 1 3.56 -5.58 27.22
N ASN A 2 4.41 -6.53 27.53
CA ASN A 2 5.59 -6.31 28.39
C ASN A 2 6.67 -5.56 27.57
N VAL A 3 7.54 -4.78 28.20
CA VAL A 3 8.65 -4.03 27.55
C VAL A 3 9.54 -4.97 26.71
N ALA A 4 9.73 -6.22 27.16
CA ALA A 4 10.50 -7.22 26.43
C ALA A 4 9.82 -7.67 25.11
N GLU A 5 8.49 -7.86 25.12
CA GLU A 5 7.71 -8.22 23.93
C GLU A 5 7.70 -7.07 22.89
N THR A 6 7.74 -5.83 23.37
CA THR A 6 7.80 -4.67 22.49
C THR A 6 9.17 -4.57 21.81
N ALA A 7 10.25 -4.77 22.56
CA ALA A 7 11.61 -4.74 22.02
C ALA A 7 11.85 -5.85 20.99
N GLU A 8 11.36 -7.07 21.25
CA GLU A 8 11.45 -8.18 20.28
C GLU A 8 10.68 -7.89 18.99
N ALA A 9 9.49 -7.29 19.10
CA ALA A 9 8.70 -6.89 17.93
C ALA A 9 9.39 -5.79 17.11
N ASP A 10 10.04 -4.82 17.77
CA ASP A 10 10.80 -3.75 17.12
C ASP A 10 12.04 -4.30 16.39
N ASP A 11 12.72 -5.29 16.97
CA ASP A 11 13.85 -5.98 16.34
C ASP A 11 13.41 -6.75 15.09
N ILE A 12 12.29 -7.48 15.14
CA ILE A 12 11.74 -8.21 13.98
C ILE A 12 11.32 -7.23 12.86
N GLU A 13 10.68 -6.10 13.22
CA GLU A 13 10.31 -5.06 12.26
C GLU A 13 11.55 -4.51 11.54
N SER A 14 12.61 -4.17 12.29
CA SER A 14 13.87 -3.67 11.74
C SER A 14 14.57 -4.69 10.85
N MET A 15 14.61 -5.96 11.26
CA MET A 15 15.18 -7.05 10.46
C MET A 15 14.41 -7.25 9.15
N MET A 16 13.08 -7.14 9.18
CA MET A 16 12.26 -7.27 7.99
C MET A 16 12.47 -6.09 7.04
N GLU A 17 12.57 -4.87 7.58
CA GLU A 17 12.88 -3.69 6.78
C GLU A 17 14.22 -3.82 6.04
N ASP A 18 15.27 -4.23 6.75
CA ASP A 18 16.59 -4.43 6.19
C ASP A 18 16.62 -5.56 5.15
N ALA A 19 15.91 -6.66 5.40
CA ALA A 19 15.81 -7.76 4.46
C ALA A 19 15.07 -7.34 3.18
N ALA A 20 13.94 -6.66 3.34
CA ALA A 20 13.14 -6.17 2.21
C ALA A 20 13.92 -5.16 1.38
N ARG A 21 14.56 -4.19 2.01
CA ARG A 21 15.39 -3.19 1.34
C ARG A 21 16.51 -3.84 0.55
N ARG A 22 17.32 -4.72 1.16
CA ARG A 22 18.43 -5.39 0.47
C ARG A 22 17.97 -6.24 -0.71
N PHE A 23 16.90 -7.01 -0.53
CA PHE A 23 16.35 -7.84 -1.60
C PHE A 23 15.86 -6.99 -2.77
N LEU A 24 15.11 -5.91 -2.50
CA LEU A 24 14.55 -5.06 -3.55
C LEU A 24 15.63 -4.17 -4.19
N ASP A 25 16.63 -3.69 -3.46
CA ASP A 25 17.78 -2.99 -4.03
C ASP A 25 18.54 -3.85 -5.05
N GLU A 26 18.72 -5.14 -4.73
CA GLU A 26 19.43 -6.08 -5.60
C GLU A 26 18.57 -6.56 -6.77
N ARG A 27 17.36 -6.99 -6.50
CA ARG A 27 16.51 -7.68 -7.46
C ARG A 27 15.57 -6.76 -8.23
N HIS A 28 15.17 -5.66 -7.62
CA HIS A 28 14.20 -4.72 -8.16
C HIS A 28 14.60 -3.26 -7.95
N PRO A 29 15.79 -2.84 -8.41
CA PRO A 29 16.22 -1.47 -8.21
C PRO A 29 15.25 -0.48 -8.85
N ALA A 30 14.88 0.56 -8.11
CA ALA A 30 13.95 1.59 -8.58
C ALA A 30 14.41 2.32 -9.84
N ALA A 31 15.71 2.47 -10.03
CA ALA A 31 16.30 3.02 -11.26
C ALA A 31 15.91 2.25 -12.54
N GLY A 32 15.55 0.99 -12.43
CA GLY A 32 15.04 0.19 -13.55
C GLY A 32 13.55 0.39 -13.85
N ALA A 33 12.81 1.15 -13.03
CA ALA A 33 11.36 1.31 -13.21
C ALA A 33 10.94 1.82 -14.61
N PRO A 34 11.63 2.80 -15.24
CA PRO A 34 11.27 3.24 -16.59
C PRO A 34 11.36 2.13 -17.66
N ALA A 35 12.33 1.22 -17.52
CA ALA A 35 12.49 0.10 -18.45
C ALA A 35 11.47 -1.03 -18.24
N ARG A 36 10.88 -1.12 -17.05
CA ARG A 36 9.88 -2.14 -16.69
C ARG A 36 8.44 -1.74 -17.03
N VAL A 37 8.22 -0.54 -17.50
CA VAL A 37 6.88 -0.09 -17.90
C VAL A 37 6.35 -0.97 -19.04
N ASN A 38 5.14 -1.50 -18.86
CA ASN A 38 4.46 -2.43 -19.77
C ASN A 38 5.11 -3.83 -19.91
N ASP A 39 6.00 -4.22 -19.00
CA ASP A 39 6.56 -5.57 -18.96
C ASP A 39 5.69 -6.54 -18.14
N ALA A 40 4.67 -7.10 -18.78
CA ALA A 40 3.74 -8.03 -18.14
C ALA A 40 4.41 -9.37 -17.71
N GLY A 41 5.37 -9.86 -18.49
CA GLY A 41 6.07 -11.12 -18.20
C GLY A 41 6.93 -11.03 -16.94
N TRP A 42 7.56 -9.88 -16.75
CA TRP A 42 8.36 -9.61 -15.58
C TRP A 42 7.55 -9.71 -14.25
N GLN A 43 6.32 -9.24 -14.20
CA GLN A 43 5.49 -9.30 -13.00
C GLN A 43 5.13 -10.72 -12.57
N ALA A 44 4.98 -11.67 -13.50
CA ALA A 44 4.64 -13.05 -13.19
C ALA A 44 5.78 -13.78 -12.45
N ASP A 45 7.03 -13.58 -12.88
CA ASP A 45 8.19 -14.21 -12.25
C ASP A 45 8.46 -13.64 -10.85
N TRP A 46 8.25 -12.34 -10.69
CA TRP A 46 8.39 -11.67 -9.40
C TRP A 46 7.45 -12.21 -8.35
N TRP A 47 6.22 -12.53 -8.71
CA TRP A 47 5.29 -13.07 -7.72
C TRP A 47 5.80 -14.37 -7.10
N ARG A 48 6.39 -15.23 -7.91
CA ARG A 48 6.96 -16.50 -7.42
C ARG A 48 8.13 -16.27 -6.46
N GLU A 49 8.99 -15.30 -6.73
CA GLU A 49 10.08 -14.93 -5.84
C GLU A 49 9.55 -14.37 -4.51
N LEU A 50 8.59 -13.44 -4.54
CA LEU A 50 7.99 -12.87 -3.34
C LEU A 50 7.26 -13.92 -2.47
N ALA A 51 6.56 -14.86 -3.12
CA ALA A 51 5.91 -15.97 -2.43
C ALA A 51 6.94 -16.89 -1.75
N SER A 52 8.08 -17.17 -2.40
CA SER A 52 9.15 -18.00 -1.82
C SER A 52 9.80 -17.36 -0.58
N LEU A 53 9.72 -16.04 -0.43
CA LEU A 53 10.16 -15.32 0.77
C LEU A 53 9.09 -15.30 1.87
N GLY A 54 7.88 -15.84 1.63
CA GLY A 54 6.78 -15.84 2.56
C GLY A 54 6.10 -14.48 2.76
N TRP A 55 6.46 -13.45 2.00
CA TRP A 55 5.93 -12.10 2.21
C TRP A 55 4.41 -11.97 2.04
N PRO A 56 3.76 -12.62 1.05
CA PRO A 56 2.31 -12.58 0.95
C PRO A 56 1.59 -13.24 2.14
N ALA A 57 2.29 -14.09 2.89
CA ALA A 57 1.76 -14.88 4.01
C ALA A 57 2.06 -14.29 5.39
N VAL A 58 2.68 -13.10 5.46
CA VAL A 58 3.17 -12.51 6.73
C VAL A 58 2.09 -12.35 7.79
N LEU A 59 0.84 -12.12 7.39
CA LEU A 59 -0.31 -11.98 8.30
C LEU A 59 -0.99 -13.31 8.66
N LEU A 60 -0.71 -14.39 7.92
CA LEU A 60 -1.30 -15.69 8.20
C LEU A 60 -0.60 -16.35 9.39
N PRO A 61 -1.31 -17.02 10.29
CA PRO A 61 -0.69 -17.84 11.32
C PRO A 61 0.04 -19.04 10.72
N GLU A 62 1.01 -19.59 11.45
CA GLU A 62 1.77 -20.77 11.02
C GLU A 62 0.86 -21.96 10.64
N ALA A 63 -0.20 -22.18 11.40
CA ALA A 63 -1.19 -23.23 11.13
C ALA A 63 -1.89 -23.08 9.77
N ALA A 64 -1.90 -21.88 9.18
CA ALA A 64 -2.43 -21.59 7.85
C ALA A 64 -1.33 -21.37 6.80
N GLY A 65 -0.10 -21.76 7.09
CA GLY A 65 1.03 -21.67 6.16
C GLY A 65 1.70 -20.30 6.11
N GLY A 66 1.50 -19.45 7.12
CA GLY A 66 2.14 -18.14 7.24
C GLY A 66 3.19 -18.06 8.33
N SER A 67 3.60 -16.84 8.67
CA SER A 67 4.57 -16.54 9.74
C SER A 67 3.97 -15.87 10.97
N GLY A 68 2.71 -15.44 10.92
CA GLY A 68 1.99 -14.88 12.08
C GLY A 68 2.57 -13.57 12.63
N LEU A 69 3.32 -12.83 11.82
CA LEU A 69 4.11 -11.69 12.28
C LEU A 69 3.32 -10.38 12.44
N GLY A 70 2.07 -10.35 11.97
CA GLY A 70 1.17 -9.21 12.19
C GLY A 70 1.39 -8.02 11.27
N LEU A 71 0.53 -6.99 11.46
CA LEU A 71 0.49 -5.80 10.62
C LEU A 71 1.75 -4.93 10.78
N ARG A 72 2.36 -4.90 11.95
CA ARG A 72 3.59 -4.13 12.22
C ARG A 72 4.74 -4.59 11.34
N VAL A 73 4.89 -5.89 11.13
CA VAL A 73 5.93 -6.46 10.27
C VAL A 73 5.57 -6.36 8.79
N ALA A 74 4.28 -6.30 8.45
CA ALA A 74 3.81 -6.03 7.10
C ALA A 74 4.08 -4.57 6.66
N TRP A 75 4.15 -3.63 7.61
CA TRP A 75 4.37 -2.20 7.33
C TRP A 75 5.68 -1.92 6.58
N PRO A 76 6.86 -2.33 7.07
CA PRO A 76 8.10 -2.11 6.34
C PRO A 76 8.13 -2.76 4.96
N LEU A 77 7.49 -3.92 4.78
CA LEU A 77 7.34 -4.53 3.44
C LEU A 77 6.57 -3.61 2.50
N ALA A 78 5.48 -3.02 2.96
CA ALA A 78 4.69 -2.08 2.18
C ALA A 78 5.47 -0.79 1.86
N VAL A 79 6.19 -0.23 2.84
CA VAL A 79 7.07 0.94 2.62
C VAL A 79 8.13 0.64 1.57
N GLN A 80 8.82 -0.50 1.67
CA GLN A 80 9.86 -0.87 0.72
C GLN A 80 9.29 -1.19 -0.68
N ALA A 81 8.09 -1.77 -0.78
CA ALA A 81 7.40 -1.93 -2.06
C ALA A 81 7.16 -0.58 -2.76
N GLY A 82 6.74 0.45 -2.01
CA GLY A 82 6.59 1.81 -2.51
C GLY A 82 7.91 2.45 -2.92
N ARG A 83 8.94 2.38 -2.07
CA ARG A 83 10.28 2.94 -2.33
C ARG A 83 10.90 2.41 -3.62
N HIS A 84 10.62 1.15 -3.97
CA HIS A 84 11.15 0.49 -5.16
C HIS A 84 10.18 0.50 -6.35
N LEU A 85 9.00 1.13 -6.24
CA LEU A 85 7.95 1.09 -7.26
C LEU A 85 7.65 -0.37 -7.68
N LEU A 86 7.50 -1.26 -6.70
CA LEU A 86 7.29 -2.68 -6.96
C LEU A 86 6.07 -2.87 -7.88
N ALA A 87 6.28 -3.56 -8.99
CA ALA A 87 5.25 -3.79 -10.00
C ALA A 87 4.46 -5.09 -9.78
N ALA A 88 4.41 -5.58 -8.54
CA ALA A 88 3.63 -6.74 -8.13
C ALA A 88 2.62 -6.34 -7.04
N PRO A 89 1.42 -6.95 -6.99
CA PRO A 89 0.37 -6.59 -6.04
C PRO A 89 0.64 -7.15 -4.63
N LEU A 90 1.88 -7.02 -4.12
CA LEU A 90 2.30 -7.57 -2.84
C LEU A 90 1.43 -7.06 -1.69
N VAL A 91 1.31 -5.74 -1.56
CA VAL A 91 0.60 -5.12 -0.43
C VAL A 91 -0.87 -5.54 -0.40
N ALA A 92 -1.53 -5.57 -1.57
CA ALA A 92 -2.91 -6.00 -1.66
C ALA A 92 -3.08 -7.50 -1.33
N ASN A 93 -2.22 -8.38 -1.85
CA ASN A 93 -2.32 -9.81 -1.59
C ASN A 93 -1.93 -10.17 -0.16
N MET A 94 -1.01 -9.42 0.46
CA MET A 94 -0.66 -9.56 1.86
C MET A 94 -1.82 -9.16 2.79
N ALA A 95 -2.56 -8.10 2.44
CA ALA A 95 -3.56 -7.49 3.32
C ALA A 95 -5.00 -8.00 3.09
N LEU A 96 -5.39 -8.32 1.85
CA LEU A 96 -6.79 -8.63 1.53
C LEU A 96 -7.21 -10.01 2.05
N LEU A 97 -6.75 -11.09 1.42
CA LEU A 97 -7.15 -12.43 1.85
C LEU A 97 -6.50 -12.83 3.19
N PRO A 98 -5.17 -12.70 3.38
CA PRO A 98 -4.52 -13.05 4.64
C PRO A 98 -4.98 -12.24 5.85
N GLY A 99 -5.42 -11.01 5.65
CA GLY A 99 -5.93 -10.15 6.72
C GLY A 99 -7.31 -10.52 7.25
N LEU A 100 -8.05 -11.41 6.56
CA LEU A 100 -9.39 -11.82 6.99
C LEU A 100 -9.32 -12.86 8.12
N PRO A 101 -10.20 -12.79 9.14
CA PRO A 101 -10.27 -13.81 10.19
C PRO A 101 -10.45 -15.24 9.67
N ALA A 102 -11.22 -15.40 8.58
CA ALA A 102 -11.45 -16.69 7.94
C ALA A 102 -10.19 -17.33 7.33
N ALA A 103 -9.18 -16.54 7.00
CA ALA A 103 -7.90 -17.01 6.47
C ALA A 103 -7.04 -17.74 7.52
N ARG A 104 -7.37 -17.60 8.80
CA ARG A 104 -6.68 -18.28 9.91
C ARG A 104 -6.95 -19.78 9.99
N GLN A 105 -7.94 -20.27 9.23
CA GLN A 105 -8.30 -21.67 9.17
C GLN A 105 -7.70 -22.31 7.91
N ALA A 106 -6.79 -23.25 8.06
CA ALA A 106 -6.10 -23.90 6.95
C ALA A 106 -7.07 -24.53 5.92
N ASP A 107 -8.13 -25.17 6.40
CA ASP A 107 -9.18 -25.79 5.57
C ASP A 107 -10.45 -24.90 5.48
N GLY A 108 -10.28 -23.60 5.68
CA GLY A 108 -11.37 -22.62 5.66
C GLY A 108 -11.84 -22.27 4.24
N PRO A 109 -12.89 -21.43 4.14
CA PRO A 109 -13.49 -21.07 2.84
C PRO A 109 -12.50 -20.38 1.88
N LEU A 110 -11.41 -19.81 2.38
CA LEU A 110 -10.40 -19.13 1.57
C LEU A 110 -9.24 -20.03 1.13
N ALA A 111 -9.19 -21.28 1.58
CA ALA A 111 -8.06 -22.19 1.34
C ALA A 111 -7.75 -22.37 -0.16
N SER A 112 -8.79 -22.54 -0.99
CA SER A 112 -8.64 -22.72 -2.45
C SER A 112 -8.08 -21.49 -3.17
N TRP A 113 -8.23 -20.29 -2.61
CA TRP A 113 -7.71 -19.05 -3.17
C TRP A 113 -6.32 -18.72 -2.60
N LEU A 114 -6.08 -19.06 -1.33
CA LEU A 114 -4.82 -18.84 -0.65
C LEU A 114 -3.72 -19.80 -1.10
N ALA A 115 -4.01 -21.09 -1.24
CA ALA A 115 -2.99 -22.10 -1.54
C ALA A 115 -2.19 -21.80 -2.83
N PRO A 116 -2.79 -21.50 -4.00
CA PRO A 116 -2.02 -21.15 -5.19
C PRO A 116 -1.31 -19.80 -5.06
N MET A 117 -1.84 -18.85 -4.26
CA MET A 117 -1.20 -17.58 -3.98
C MET A 117 0.09 -17.75 -3.17
N LEU A 118 0.04 -18.59 -2.14
CA LEU A 118 1.19 -18.90 -1.27
C LEU A 118 2.25 -19.73 -1.99
N ALA A 119 1.84 -20.62 -2.91
CA ALA A 119 2.75 -21.38 -3.75
C ALA A 119 3.46 -20.53 -4.83
N GLY A 120 3.02 -19.30 -5.04
CA GLY A 120 3.56 -18.45 -6.10
C GLY A 120 2.96 -18.70 -7.50
N ASP A 121 1.95 -19.56 -7.59
CA ASP A 121 1.31 -19.94 -8.85
C ASP A 121 0.25 -18.92 -9.29
N ALA A 122 -0.31 -18.17 -8.36
CA ALA A 122 -1.31 -17.15 -8.60
C ALA A 122 -1.09 -15.92 -7.72
N CYS A 123 -1.52 -14.76 -8.21
CA CYS A 123 -1.77 -13.58 -7.37
C CYS A 123 -3.04 -12.91 -7.85
N HIS A 124 -3.69 -12.21 -6.94
CA HIS A 124 -4.95 -11.55 -7.23
C HIS A 124 -4.72 -10.07 -7.50
N ALA A 125 -5.23 -9.58 -8.63
CA ALA A 125 -5.25 -8.18 -8.96
C ALA A 125 -6.36 -7.49 -8.14
N PRO A 126 -6.07 -6.52 -7.25
CA PRO A 126 -7.10 -5.86 -6.47
C PRO A 126 -8.03 -5.06 -7.38
N ALA A 127 -9.34 -5.12 -7.10
CA ALA A 127 -10.36 -4.48 -7.91
C ALA A 127 -11.35 -3.68 -7.06
N ALA A 128 -11.61 -2.44 -7.46
CA ALA A 128 -12.53 -1.55 -6.77
C ALA A 128 -13.79 -1.31 -7.59
N TRP A 129 -14.95 -1.48 -6.97
CA TRP A 129 -16.24 -1.15 -7.57
C TRP A 129 -16.36 0.34 -7.84
N GLN A 130 -16.78 0.68 -9.05
CA GLN A 130 -17.06 2.04 -9.48
C GLN A 130 -18.56 2.34 -9.38
N ALA A 131 -18.91 3.62 -9.36
CA ALA A 131 -20.31 4.07 -9.25
C ALA A 131 -21.22 3.58 -10.39
N ASP A 132 -20.65 3.30 -11.56
CA ASP A 132 -21.38 2.76 -12.72
C ASP A 132 -21.47 1.23 -12.72
N GLY A 133 -21.05 0.57 -11.65
CA GLY A 133 -21.08 -0.89 -11.51
C GLY A 133 -19.95 -1.61 -12.25
N SER A 134 -18.98 -0.91 -12.82
CA SER A 134 -17.75 -1.51 -13.35
C SER A 134 -16.72 -1.74 -12.24
N LEU A 135 -15.70 -2.56 -12.52
CA LEU A 135 -14.53 -2.73 -11.67
C LEU A 135 -13.32 -2.04 -12.28
N LEU A 136 -12.65 -1.23 -11.49
CA LEU A 136 -11.30 -0.74 -11.80
C LEU A 136 -10.29 -1.69 -11.15
N VAL A 137 -9.46 -2.31 -11.97
CA VAL A 137 -8.49 -3.33 -11.56
C VAL A 137 -7.09 -2.74 -11.62
N GLU A 138 -6.33 -2.90 -10.53
CA GLU A 138 -4.90 -2.58 -10.45
C GLU A 138 -4.07 -3.84 -10.72
N TYR A 139 -2.84 -3.68 -11.20
CA TYR A 139 -1.94 -4.81 -11.54
C TYR A 139 -2.60 -5.83 -12.49
N ALA A 140 -3.44 -5.33 -13.38
CA ALA A 140 -4.12 -6.15 -14.35
C ALA A 140 -3.13 -6.76 -15.35
N LEU A 141 -3.20 -8.08 -15.51
CA LEU A 141 -2.43 -8.82 -16.50
C LEU A 141 -3.32 -9.88 -17.13
N PRO A 142 -3.13 -10.20 -18.42
CA PRO A 142 -3.82 -11.33 -19.06
C PRO A 142 -3.61 -12.62 -18.28
N GLY A 143 -4.68 -13.40 -18.08
CA GLY A 143 -4.66 -14.68 -17.38
C GLY A 143 -4.63 -14.58 -15.85
N ARG A 144 -4.64 -13.38 -15.26
CA ARG A 144 -4.86 -13.19 -13.82
C ARG A 144 -6.35 -13.05 -13.49
N ARG A 145 -6.64 -13.17 -12.20
CA ARG A 145 -7.99 -12.92 -11.66
C ARG A 145 -7.99 -11.62 -10.88
N ALA A 146 -9.04 -10.82 -11.06
CA ALA A 146 -9.31 -9.66 -10.26
C ALA A 146 -10.08 -10.08 -9.01
N LEU A 147 -9.63 -9.62 -7.83
CA LEU A 147 -10.29 -9.80 -6.55
C LEU A 147 -11.05 -8.53 -6.18
N ALA A 148 -12.36 -8.62 -6.20
CA ALA A 148 -13.26 -7.57 -5.73
C ALA A 148 -13.94 -7.98 -4.43
N TRP A 149 -14.38 -6.99 -3.65
CA TRP A 149 -15.10 -7.22 -2.41
C TRP A 149 -16.17 -6.15 -2.18
N ARG A 150 -17.22 -6.53 -1.46
CA ARG A 150 -18.31 -5.63 -1.06
C ARG A 150 -19.04 -6.14 0.17
N ARG A 151 -19.72 -5.24 0.86
CA ARG A 151 -20.69 -5.64 1.88
C ARG A 151 -21.82 -6.45 1.25
N ALA A 152 -22.21 -7.51 1.92
CA ALA A 152 -23.34 -8.37 1.54
C ALA A 152 -24.31 -8.40 2.73
N GLY A 153 -25.52 -7.88 2.54
CA GLY A 153 -26.65 -7.97 3.46
C GLY A 153 -26.33 -7.85 4.96
N GLY A 154 -26.20 -6.64 5.48
CA GLY A 154 -26.04 -6.34 6.91
C GLY A 154 -24.64 -6.67 7.46
N GLN A 155 -24.34 -7.89 7.83
CA GLN A 155 -23.06 -8.31 8.44
C GLN A 155 -22.29 -9.32 7.56
N GLY A 156 -22.41 -9.23 6.26
CA GLY A 156 -21.73 -10.12 5.32
C GLY A 156 -20.59 -9.44 4.55
N LEU A 157 -19.61 -10.22 4.17
CA LEU A 157 -18.59 -9.91 3.17
C LEU A 157 -18.78 -10.85 1.99
N ARG A 158 -18.88 -10.28 0.79
CA ARG A 158 -18.80 -11.02 -0.46
C ARG A 158 -17.47 -10.71 -1.12
N LEU A 159 -16.70 -11.76 -1.38
CA LEU A 159 -15.49 -11.75 -2.20
C LEU A 159 -15.84 -12.32 -3.57
N GLU A 160 -15.30 -11.73 -4.62
CA GLU A 160 -15.57 -12.13 -6.00
C GLU A 160 -14.27 -12.19 -6.79
N LEU A 161 -14.04 -13.30 -7.52
CA LEU A 161 -12.97 -13.40 -8.50
C LEU A 161 -13.55 -13.23 -9.90
N HIS A 162 -12.93 -12.33 -10.66
CA HIS A 162 -13.31 -12.06 -12.05
C HIS A 162 -12.13 -12.38 -12.97
N ASP A 163 -12.41 -12.94 -14.14
CA ASP A 163 -11.38 -13.27 -15.13
C ASP A 163 -10.92 -12.01 -15.87
N LEU A 164 -9.63 -11.90 -16.10
CA LEU A 164 -8.99 -10.83 -16.88
C LEU A 164 -8.54 -11.26 -18.27
N ALA A 165 -8.89 -12.49 -18.71
CA ALA A 165 -8.39 -13.06 -19.96
C ALA A 165 -8.62 -12.13 -21.18
N ASP A 166 -9.79 -11.51 -21.27
CA ASP A 166 -10.19 -10.66 -22.40
C ASP A 166 -10.23 -9.16 -22.04
N ALA A 167 -9.81 -8.80 -20.84
CA ALA A 167 -9.83 -7.41 -20.42
C ALA A 167 -8.72 -6.61 -21.12
N PRO A 168 -9.03 -5.50 -21.78
CA PRO A 168 -8.01 -4.64 -22.32
C PRO A 168 -7.21 -4.02 -21.17
N VAL A 169 -5.94 -4.42 -21.06
CA VAL A 169 -5.02 -3.82 -20.11
C VAL A 169 -4.54 -2.50 -20.67
N GLY A 170 -4.84 -1.43 -19.95
CA GLY A 170 -4.44 -0.06 -20.31
C GLY A 170 -3.34 0.46 -19.39
N VAL A 171 -2.84 1.63 -19.77
CA VAL A 171 -1.91 2.40 -18.94
C VAL A 171 -2.72 3.40 -18.14
N GLY A 172 -2.75 3.23 -16.82
CA GLY A 172 -3.36 4.19 -15.88
C GLY A 172 -2.46 5.38 -15.60
N VAL A 173 -2.74 6.10 -14.52
CA VAL A 173 -1.90 7.21 -14.04
C VAL A 173 -0.48 6.70 -13.74
N ASP A 174 -0.37 5.52 -13.11
CA ASP A 174 0.91 4.86 -12.88
C ASP A 174 1.18 3.83 -13.99
N PRO A 175 2.13 4.08 -14.91
CA PRO A 175 2.43 3.18 -16.00
C PRO A 175 3.32 1.99 -15.59
N THR A 176 3.77 1.93 -14.33
CA THR A 176 4.55 0.80 -13.81
C THR A 176 3.66 -0.39 -13.42
N ILE A 177 2.34 -0.19 -13.41
CA ILE A 177 1.34 -1.22 -13.16
C ILE A 177 0.28 -1.19 -14.26
N GLY A 178 -0.16 -2.37 -14.68
CA GLY A 178 -1.29 -2.48 -15.61
C GLY A 178 -2.59 -2.13 -14.91
N THR A 179 -3.50 -1.48 -15.63
CA THR A 179 -4.86 -1.26 -15.15
C THR A 179 -5.87 -1.81 -16.16
N ALA A 180 -7.02 -2.28 -15.69
CA ALA A 180 -8.12 -2.68 -16.57
C ALA A 180 -9.45 -2.18 -16.00
N ARG A 181 -10.43 -2.00 -16.88
CA ARG A 181 -11.81 -1.76 -16.49
C ARG A 181 -12.65 -2.94 -16.96
N LEU A 182 -13.28 -3.63 -16.01
CA LEU A 182 -14.21 -4.70 -16.30
C LEU A 182 -15.63 -4.14 -16.23
N SER A 183 -16.39 -4.34 -17.29
CA SER A 183 -17.84 -4.20 -17.24
C SER A 183 -18.40 -5.26 -16.27
N ALA A 184 -19.57 -5.02 -15.68
CA ALA A 184 -20.19 -5.91 -14.70
C ALA A 184 -20.43 -7.33 -15.27
N ALA A 185 -19.36 -8.12 -15.32
CA ALA A 185 -19.43 -9.55 -15.66
C ALA A 185 -19.71 -10.36 -14.39
N ALA A 186 -20.38 -11.48 -14.54
CA ALA A 186 -20.53 -12.42 -13.43
C ALA A 186 -19.15 -12.88 -12.95
N PRO A 187 -18.91 -13.00 -11.61
CA PRO A 187 -17.66 -13.53 -11.12
C PRO A 187 -17.49 -15.01 -11.54
N VAL A 188 -16.25 -15.41 -11.78
CA VAL A 188 -15.94 -16.84 -12.06
C VAL A 188 -15.96 -17.67 -10.79
N ASP A 189 -15.79 -17.04 -9.63
CA ASP A 189 -15.91 -17.66 -8.32
C ASP A 189 -16.29 -16.59 -7.29
N ALA A 190 -17.00 -16.96 -6.23
CA ALA A 190 -17.42 -16.06 -5.18
C ALA A 190 -17.55 -16.76 -3.83
N ILE A 191 -17.17 -16.07 -2.77
CA ILE A 191 -17.27 -16.54 -1.39
C ILE A 191 -18.07 -15.53 -0.58
N ASP A 192 -19.16 -15.97 0.02
CA ASP A 192 -19.91 -15.20 1.00
C ASP A 192 -19.55 -15.67 2.41
N MET A 193 -19.21 -14.74 3.29
CA MET A 193 -18.88 -15.03 4.68
C MET A 193 -19.48 -14.01 5.65
N ALA A 194 -19.74 -14.44 6.87
CA ALA A 194 -20.09 -13.53 7.94
C ALA A 194 -18.85 -12.73 8.37
N LEU A 195 -19.00 -11.42 8.48
CA LEU A 195 -17.97 -10.52 8.98
C LEU A 195 -18.68 -9.37 9.73
N ASP A 196 -18.60 -9.39 11.05
CA ASP A 196 -19.19 -8.36 11.87
C ASP A 196 -18.57 -6.98 11.61
N GLU A 197 -19.21 -5.93 12.13
CA GLU A 197 -18.79 -4.55 11.86
C GLU A 197 -17.39 -4.25 12.35
N ARG A 198 -17.01 -4.80 13.51
CA ARG A 198 -15.66 -4.61 14.07
C ARG A 198 -14.59 -5.28 13.23
N ALA A 199 -14.80 -6.53 12.85
CA ALA A 199 -13.87 -7.30 12.01
C ALA A 199 -13.77 -6.66 10.62
N TRP A 200 -14.89 -6.20 10.05
CA TRP A 200 -14.91 -5.45 8.81
C TRP A 200 -14.07 -4.17 8.90
N ALA A 201 -14.32 -3.35 9.92
CA ALA A 201 -13.60 -2.09 10.11
C ALA A 201 -12.09 -2.34 10.30
N GLY A 202 -11.70 -3.29 11.16
CA GLY A 202 -10.31 -3.62 11.40
C GLY A 202 -9.59 -4.12 10.15
N TRP A 203 -10.23 -5.00 9.37
CA TRP A 203 -9.69 -5.49 8.10
C TRP A 203 -9.50 -4.37 7.08
N GLN A 204 -10.52 -3.52 6.88
CA GLN A 204 -10.41 -2.38 5.97
C GLN A 204 -9.32 -1.39 6.40
N GLN A 205 -9.26 -1.06 7.70
CA GLN A 205 -8.26 -0.15 8.24
C GLN A 205 -6.84 -0.71 8.03
N GLY A 206 -6.62 -1.99 8.31
CA GLY A 206 -5.33 -2.64 8.06
C GLY A 206 -4.91 -2.57 6.59
N TYR A 207 -5.81 -2.91 5.66
CA TYR A 207 -5.54 -2.78 4.23
C TYR A 207 -5.22 -1.34 3.82
N ARG A 208 -6.02 -0.37 4.26
CA ARG A 208 -5.83 1.05 3.91
C ARG A 208 -4.52 1.60 4.44
N LEU A 209 -4.15 1.25 5.69
CA LEU A 209 -2.88 1.66 6.28
C LEU A 209 -1.68 1.06 5.54
N LEU A 210 -1.72 -0.21 5.16
CA LEU A 210 -0.63 -0.82 4.38
C LEU A 210 -0.51 -0.19 2.97
N ARG A 211 -1.64 0.19 2.35
CA ARG A 211 -1.60 0.98 1.09
C ARG A 211 -1.05 2.39 1.33
N ALA A 212 -1.37 3.02 2.45
CA ALA A 212 -0.78 4.31 2.83
C ALA A 212 0.74 4.18 3.07
N ALA A 213 1.21 3.08 3.69
CA ALA A 213 2.63 2.78 3.84
C ALA A 213 3.36 2.68 2.50
N GLU A 214 2.77 1.99 1.51
CA GLU A 214 3.31 1.92 0.14
C GLU A 214 3.40 3.33 -0.47
N MET A 215 2.37 4.14 -0.32
CA MET A 215 2.33 5.52 -0.81
C MET A 215 3.41 6.40 -0.16
N LEU A 216 3.55 6.31 1.17
CA LEU A 216 4.58 7.02 1.94
C LEU A 216 5.98 6.57 1.54
N GLY A 217 6.20 5.28 1.31
CA GLY A 217 7.46 4.75 0.82
C GLY A 217 7.87 5.34 -0.53
N ALA A 218 6.92 5.42 -1.47
CA ALA A 218 7.17 6.05 -2.77
C ALA A 218 7.49 7.54 -2.64
N ALA A 219 6.75 8.28 -1.80
CA ALA A 219 7.00 9.70 -1.56
C ALA A 219 8.36 9.95 -0.88
N SER A 220 8.72 9.10 0.08
CA SER A 220 10.03 9.19 0.76
C SER A 220 11.19 8.98 -0.20
N ALA A 221 11.09 8.00 -1.11
CA ALA A 221 12.13 7.78 -2.14
C ALA A 221 12.26 8.98 -3.10
N ALA A 222 11.14 9.60 -3.48
CA ALA A 222 11.16 10.81 -4.29
C ALA A 222 11.83 11.99 -3.53
N LEU A 223 11.53 12.14 -2.24
CA LEU A 223 12.14 13.17 -1.38
C LEU A 223 13.63 12.93 -1.21
N ASP A 224 14.08 11.70 -0.96
CA ASP A 224 15.51 11.36 -0.87
C ASP A 224 16.26 11.72 -2.15
N ALA A 225 15.67 11.42 -3.31
CA ALA A 225 16.23 11.84 -4.60
C ALA A 225 16.32 13.35 -4.73
N ALA A 226 15.33 14.10 -4.25
CA ALA A 226 15.34 15.56 -4.28
C ALA A 226 16.42 16.16 -3.35
N VAL A 227 16.61 15.58 -2.16
CA VAL A 227 17.66 15.96 -1.22
C VAL A 227 19.05 15.72 -1.84
N ALA A 228 19.26 14.55 -2.43
CA ALA A 228 20.51 14.22 -3.11
C ALA A 228 20.78 15.18 -4.29
N HIS A 229 19.77 15.43 -5.12
CA HIS A 229 19.86 16.38 -6.24
C HIS A 229 20.19 17.80 -5.75
N ALA A 230 19.53 18.27 -4.71
CA ALA A 230 19.76 19.60 -4.16
C ALA A 230 21.19 19.78 -3.60
N GLY A 231 21.79 18.71 -3.08
CA GLY A 231 23.18 18.68 -2.62
C GLY A 231 24.22 18.70 -3.75
N GLN A 232 23.87 18.14 -4.92
CA GLN A 232 24.80 17.96 -6.04
C GLN A 232 24.68 19.07 -7.10
N ARG A 233 23.46 19.53 -7.39
CA ARG A 233 23.20 20.52 -8.45
C ARG A 233 23.74 21.87 -8.09
N GLN A 234 24.66 22.39 -8.92
CA GLN A 234 25.28 23.71 -8.75
C GLN A 234 24.52 24.76 -9.57
N GLN A 235 24.22 25.89 -8.93
CA GLN A 235 23.74 27.13 -9.57
C GLN A 235 24.28 28.33 -8.80
N PHE A 236 24.66 29.41 -9.50
CA PHE A 236 25.22 30.62 -8.89
C PHE A 236 26.43 30.34 -7.98
N GLY A 237 27.27 29.35 -8.37
CA GLY A 237 28.52 29.01 -7.67
C GLY A 237 28.36 28.16 -6.40
N ARG A 238 27.15 27.64 -6.11
CA ARG A 238 26.89 26.81 -4.93
C ARG A 238 25.79 25.77 -5.18
N PRO A 239 25.71 24.72 -4.37
CA PRO A 239 24.57 23.75 -4.43
C PRO A 239 23.24 24.49 -4.27
N ILE A 240 22.21 24.08 -5.03
CA ILE A 240 20.88 24.67 -4.91
C ILE A 240 20.28 24.47 -3.52
N GLY A 241 20.62 23.35 -2.84
CA GLY A 241 20.27 23.08 -1.45
C GLY A 241 20.86 24.05 -0.42
N ALA A 242 21.79 24.94 -0.81
CA ALA A 242 22.24 26.03 0.05
C ALA A 242 21.16 27.12 0.22
N ASN A 243 20.14 27.17 -0.65
CA ASN A 243 19.07 28.18 -0.57
C ASN A 243 18.04 27.77 0.48
N GLN A 244 17.70 28.69 1.39
CA GLN A 244 16.75 28.38 2.48
C GLN A 244 15.37 27.96 2.00
N ALA A 245 14.87 28.55 0.91
CA ALA A 245 13.58 28.16 0.34
C ALA A 245 13.52 26.68 -0.08
N ILE A 246 14.63 26.09 -0.53
CA ILE A 246 14.72 24.66 -0.85
C ILE A 246 14.90 23.84 0.43
N LYS A 247 15.82 24.26 1.32
CA LYS A 247 16.05 23.55 2.59
C LYS A 247 14.79 23.40 3.43
N HIS A 248 14.09 24.52 3.67
CA HIS A 248 12.90 24.51 4.51
C HIS A 248 11.81 23.65 3.91
N ARG A 249 11.57 23.76 2.60
CA ARG A 249 10.58 22.92 1.90
C ARG A 249 10.88 21.44 2.06
N LEU A 250 12.13 21.01 1.81
CA LEU A 250 12.51 19.60 1.93
C LEU A 250 12.46 19.13 3.40
N ALA A 251 12.79 19.99 4.37
CA ALA A 251 12.67 19.67 5.78
C ALA A 251 11.19 19.55 6.22
N ASP A 252 10.33 20.47 5.79
CA ASP A 252 8.89 20.42 6.07
C ASP A 252 8.24 19.16 5.48
N ASP A 253 8.64 18.78 4.27
CA ASP A 253 8.14 17.56 3.63
C ASP A 253 8.65 16.29 4.36
N TRP A 254 9.92 16.28 4.79
CA TRP A 254 10.49 15.20 5.57
C TRP A 254 9.73 15.01 6.89
N MET A 255 9.54 16.10 7.65
CA MET A 255 8.79 16.06 8.92
C MET A 255 7.36 15.53 8.72
N ALA A 256 6.67 16.02 7.68
CA ALA A 256 5.29 15.59 7.44
C ALA A 256 5.18 14.11 7.01
N LEU A 257 6.15 13.57 6.27
CA LEU A 257 6.21 12.15 5.94
C LEU A 257 6.56 11.32 7.18
N ASP A 258 7.47 11.79 8.02
CA ASP A 258 7.86 11.12 9.27
C ASP A 258 6.67 11.07 10.25
N ASP A 259 5.95 12.17 10.44
CA ASP A 259 4.73 12.24 11.24
C ASP A 259 3.67 11.22 10.75
N ALA A 260 3.47 11.12 9.43
CA ALA A 260 2.55 10.16 8.83
C ALA A 260 3.00 8.71 9.04
N MET A 261 4.32 8.42 8.95
CA MET A 261 4.89 7.11 9.21
C MET A 261 4.70 6.70 10.69
N LEU A 262 4.98 7.59 11.62
CA LEU A 262 4.81 7.36 13.06
C LEU A 262 3.34 7.14 13.41
N ALA A 263 2.44 7.99 12.90
CA ALA A 263 1.00 7.82 13.10
C ALA A 263 0.49 6.47 12.54
N GLY A 264 1.00 6.05 11.38
CA GLY A 264 0.67 4.75 10.79
C GLY A 264 1.09 3.57 11.67
N LYS A 265 2.31 3.58 12.18
CA LYS A 265 2.82 2.55 13.11
C LYS A 265 2.01 2.49 14.39
N GLU A 266 1.67 3.62 15.00
CA GLU A 266 0.83 3.66 16.19
C GLU A 266 -0.58 3.11 15.90
N ALA A 267 -1.18 3.49 14.79
CA ALA A 267 -2.49 2.98 14.38
C ALA A 267 -2.51 1.45 14.23
N LEU A 268 -1.44 0.85 13.65
CA LEU A 268 -1.31 -0.60 13.55
C LEU A 268 -1.16 -1.27 14.90
N CYS A 269 -0.39 -0.68 15.83
CA CYS A 269 -0.29 -1.18 17.21
C CYS A 269 -1.65 -1.22 17.92
N LEU A 270 -2.48 -0.18 17.73
CA LEU A 270 -3.81 -0.11 18.32
C LEU A 270 -4.78 -1.11 17.67
N LEU A 271 -4.68 -1.34 16.37
CA LEU A 271 -5.44 -2.38 15.67
C LEU A 271 -5.12 -3.78 16.21
N GLU A 272 -3.85 -4.10 16.40
CA GLU A 272 -3.42 -5.40 16.92
C GLU A 272 -3.84 -5.63 18.39
N ARG A 273 -3.85 -4.56 19.20
CA ARG A 273 -4.34 -4.62 20.58
C ARG A 273 -5.86 -4.73 20.69
N ALA A 274 -6.56 -4.64 19.55
CA ALA A 274 -8.01 -4.72 19.47
C ALA A 274 -8.75 -3.64 20.28
N ASP A 275 -8.13 -2.48 20.50
CA ASP A 275 -8.79 -1.28 21.06
C ASP A 275 -9.52 -0.54 19.92
N ALA A 276 -10.75 -0.95 19.65
CA ALA A 276 -11.50 -0.50 18.49
C ALA A 276 -11.73 1.02 18.46
N GLY A 277 -11.91 1.67 19.60
CA GLY A 277 -12.17 3.12 19.69
C GLY A 277 -10.92 3.93 19.36
N ALA A 278 -9.82 3.64 20.06
CA ALA A 278 -8.53 4.31 19.82
C ALA A 278 -7.97 4.01 18.43
N ALA A 279 -8.11 2.76 17.95
CA ALA A 279 -7.64 2.35 16.63
C ALA A 279 -8.37 3.11 15.51
N ALA A 280 -9.69 3.28 15.58
CA ALA A 280 -10.44 3.97 14.53
C ALA A 280 -9.97 5.43 14.37
N HIS A 281 -9.78 6.14 15.48
CA HIS A 281 -9.28 7.53 15.47
C HIS A 281 -7.83 7.59 14.94
N ALA A 282 -6.94 6.75 15.45
CA ALA A 282 -5.53 6.72 15.02
C ALA A 282 -5.39 6.35 13.53
N CYS A 283 -6.18 5.39 13.02
CA CYS A 283 -6.21 5.05 11.60
C CYS A 283 -6.67 6.23 10.73
N ALA A 284 -7.68 6.98 11.19
CA ALA A 284 -8.16 8.16 10.47
C ALA A 284 -7.09 9.26 10.40
N VAL A 285 -6.39 9.52 11.52
CA VAL A 285 -5.27 10.48 11.56
C VAL A 285 -4.15 10.04 10.62
N ALA A 286 -3.71 8.78 10.71
CA ALA A 286 -2.62 8.25 9.90
C ALA A 286 -2.94 8.30 8.40
N GLU A 287 -4.16 7.91 8.02
CA GLU A 287 -4.60 7.94 6.61
C GLU A 287 -4.68 9.38 6.09
N LEU A 288 -5.21 10.32 6.89
CA LEU A 288 -5.28 11.73 6.51
C LEU A 288 -3.89 12.32 6.32
N LEU A 289 -2.98 12.14 7.27
CA LEU A 289 -1.61 12.62 7.17
C LEU A 289 -0.89 12.05 5.93
N ALA A 290 -1.07 10.77 5.63
CA ALA A 290 -0.48 10.15 4.44
C ALA A 290 -1.05 10.74 3.14
N LEU A 291 -2.37 10.93 3.05
CA LEU A 291 -3.04 11.51 1.87
C LEU A 291 -2.66 12.99 1.63
N GLU A 292 -2.26 13.71 2.67
CA GLU A 292 -1.80 15.10 2.56
C GLU A 292 -0.32 15.21 2.26
N SER A 293 0.52 14.47 3.00
CA SER A 293 1.98 14.62 2.93
C SER A 293 2.58 13.99 1.68
N ALA A 294 2.18 12.76 1.31
CA ALA A 294 2.83 12.02 0.25
C ALA A 294 2.69 12.69 -1.15
N PRO A 295 1.50 13.12 -1.60
CA PRO A 295 1.38 13.83 -2.88
C PRO A 295 2.18 15.14 -2.90
N ARG A 296 2.16 15.90 -1.81
CA ARG A 296 2.88 17.16 -1.68
C ARG A 296 4.39 16.96 -1.76
N ALA A 297 4.95 16.02 -1.01
CA ALA A 297 6.38 15.73 -1.02
C ALA A 297 6.85 15.25 -2.40
N ALA A 298 6.10 14.35 -3.05
CA ALA A 298 6.44 13.89 -4.40
C ALA A 298 6.38 15.02 -5.45
N GLN A 299 5.42 15.94 -5.36
CA GLN A 299 5.34 17.12 -6.24
C GLN A 299 6.52 18.07 -6.01
N HIS A 300 6.88 18.33 -4.74
CA HIS A 300 8.03 19.17 -4.42
C HIS A 300 9.35 18.55 -4.88
N ALA A 301 9.48 17.21 -4.82
CA ALA A 301 10.65 16.51 -5.34
C ALA A 301 10.84 16.77 -6.84
N ILE A 302 9.78 16.72 -7.64
CA ILE A 302 9.82 17.07 -9.06
C ILE A 302 10.18 18.55 -9.25
N GLN A 303 9.57 19.43 -8.48
CA GLN A 303 9.85 20.87 -8.57
C GLN A 303 11.32 21.21 -8.27
N VAL A 304 11.94 20.55 -7.29
CA VAL A 304 13.36 20.73 -6.95
C VAL A 304 14.28 20.27 -8.09
N HIS A 305 13.92 19.20 -8.79
CA HIS A 305 14.70 18.74 -9.96
C HIS A 305 14.51 19.63 -11.19
N GLY A 306 13.35 20.30 -11.31
CA GLY A 306 12.99 21.05 -12.52
C GLY A 306 12.74 20.12 -13.72
N ALA A 307 13.18 20.51 -14.91
CA ALA A 307 12.97 19.74 -16.14
C ALA A 307 13.44 18.26 -16.06
N PRO A 308 14.60 17.93 -15.47
CA PRO A 308 14.99 16.54 -15.24
C PRO A 308 13.98 15.73 -14.43
N GLY A 309 13.22 16.35 -13.52
CA GLY A 309 12.24 15.64 -12.69
C GLY A 309 11.06 15.02 -13.45
N ILE A 310 10.74 15.58 -14.62
CA ILE A 310 9.68 15.05 -15.51
C ILE A 310 10.22 14.24 -16.70
N ALA A 311 11.55 14.20 -16.87
CA ALA A 311 12.17 13.44 -17.94
C ALA A 311 11.98 11.94 -17.70
N TRP A 312 11.69 11.21 -18.78
CA TRP A 312 11.43 9.77 -18.71
C TRP A 312 12.59 9.00 -18.11
N GLU A 313 13.80 9.37 -18.50
CA GLU A 313 15.06 8.73 -18.10
C GLU A 313 15.33 8.84 -16.60
N SER A 314 14.84 9.91 -15.95
CA SER A 314 15.04 10.08 -14.51
C SER A 314 14.18 9.15 -13.67
N GLY A 315 13.02 8.73 -14.18
CA GLY A 315 12.04 7.90 -13.47
C GLY A 315 11.38 8.59 -12.26
N LEU A 316 11.80 9.80 -11.88
CA LEU A 316 11.28 10.46 -10.67
C LEU A 316 9.77 10.70 -10.73
N HIS A 317 9.25 11.05 -11.90
CA HIS A 317 7.81 11.25 -12.12
C HIS A 317 6.97 9.98 -11.88
N LEU A 318 7.58 8.78 -11.90
CA LEU A 318 6.90 7.52 -11.62
C LEU A 318 6.50 7.41 -10.15
N TYR A 319 7.31 7.96 -9.23
CA TYR A 319 6.95 8.04 -7.82
C TYR A 319 5.71 8.91 -7.59
N LEU A 320 5.64 10.10 -8.20
CA LEU A 320 4.45 10.93 -8.11
C LEU A 320 3.23 10.21 -8.69
N LYS A 321 3.37 9.52 -9.80
CA LYS A 321 2.29 8.77 -10.44
C LYS A 321 1.80 7.61 -9.55
N ARG A 322 2.72 6.85 -8.90
CA ARG A 322 2.37 5.82 -7.93
C ARG A 322 1.62 6.42 -6.73
N VAL A 323 2.13 7.51 -6.17
CA VAL A 323 1.49 8.22 -5.05
C VAL A 323 0.09 8.68 -5.41
N LEU A 324 -0.10 9.35 -6.55
CA LEU A 324 -1.41 9.82 -7.00
C LEU A 324 -2.37 8.66 -7.30
N HIS A 325 -1.86 7.55 -7.86
CA HIS A 325 -2.65 6.36 -8.11
C HIS A 325 -3.17 5.76 -6.80
N ILE A 326 -2.30 5.53 -5.82
CA ILE A 326 -2.70 4.97 -4.52
C ILE A 326 -3.66 5.92 -3.79
N ALA A 327 -3.38 7.22 -3.78
CA ALA A 327 -4.27 8.21 -3.19
C ALA A 327 -5.68 8.17 -3.80
N ALA A 328 -5.79 8.04 -5.13
CA ALA A 328 -7.06 7.90 -5.82
C ALA A 328 -7.79 6.60 -5.43
N MET A 329 -7.07 5.48 -5.34
CA MET A 329 -7.64 4.17 -4.92
C MET A 329 -8.10 4.18 -3.46
N LEU A 330 -7.45 4.96 -2.60
CA LEU A 330 -7.89 5.20 -1.22
C LEU A 330 -9.10 6.15 -1.13
N GLY A 331 -9.50 6.81 -2.22
CA GLY A 331 -10.68 7.68 -2.32
C GLY A 331 -10.34 9.17 -2.46
N GLY A 332 -9.06 9.55 -2.47
CA GLY A 332 -8.59 10.90 -2.77
C GLY A 332 -9.22 11.98 -1.87
N GLY A 333 -9.52 13.15 -2.45
CA GLY A 333 -10.06 14.30 -1.71
C GLY A 333 -11.41 14.04 -1.03
N ARG A 334 -12.27 13.17 -1.62
CA ARG A 334 -13.51 12.76 -0.95
C ARG A 334 -13.21 12.06 0.37
N ARG A 335 -12.25 11.15 0.36
CA ARG A 335 -11.85 10.43 1.57
C ARG A 335 -11.25 11.35 2.62
N GLN A 336 -10.44 12.33 2.22
CA GLN A 336 -9.92 13.34 3.16
C GLN A 336 -11.06 14.09 3.86
N THR A 337 -12.11 14.49 3.15
CA THR A 337 -13.29 15.13 3.74
C THR A 337 -13.99 14.19 4.74
N GLU A 338 -14.23 12.93 4.37
CA GLU A 338 -14.82 11.93 5.26
C GLU A 338 -14.00 11.71 6.54
N LEU A 339 -12.66 11.71 6.42
CA LEU A 339 -11.76 11.56 7.58
C LEU A 339 -11.79 12.79 8.49
N LEU A 340 -11.82 14.00 7.93
CA LEU A 340 -11.94 15.23 8.68
C LEU A 340 -13.28 15.30 9.45
N ASP A 341 -14.39 14.91 8.81
CA ASP A 341 -15.69 14.84 9.46
C ASP A 341 -15.67 13.84 10.63
N LEU A 342 -15.11 12.64 10.41
CA LEU A 342 -14.98 11.62 11.46
C LEU A 342 -14.14 12.10 12.65
N LEU A 343 -13.03 12.78 12.40
CA LEU A 343 -12.15 13.33 13.43
C LEU A 343 -12.81 14.50 14.18
N TRP A 344 -13.57 15.34 13.48
CA TRP A 344 -14.34 16.42 14.07
C TRP A 344 -15.42 15.90 15.02
N ASP A 345 -16.24 14.95 14.57
CA ASP A 345 -17.32 14.36 15.36
C ASP A 345 -16.79 13.63 16.60
N SER A 346 -15.65 12.94 16.50
CA SER A 346 -15.01 12.26 17.63
C SER A 346 -14.43 13.23 18.66
N GLY A 347 -13.99 14.42 18.24
CA GLY A 347 -13.47 15.47 19.12
C GLY A 347 -14.55 16.32 19.79
N ALA A 348 -15.76 16.33 19.23
CA ALA A 348 -16.89 17.10 19.75
C ALA A 348 -17.67 16.40 20.90
N GLN A 349 -17.37 15.13 21.20
CA GLN A 349 -17.96 14.46 22.36
C GLN A 349 -17.30 15.00 23.63
N PRO A 350 -18.05 15.71 24.55
CA PRO A 350 -17.51 16.09 25.84
C PRO A 350 -17.11 14.82 26.58
N ALA A 351 -15.91 14.82 27.18
CA ALA A 351 -15.49 13.75 28.08
C ALA A 351 -16.63 13.50 29.06
N ALA A 352 -17.18 12.29 29.07
CA ALA A 352 -18.19 11.90 30.03
C ALA A 352 -17.60 12.07 31.41
N ALA A 353 -18.15 12.99 32.17
CA ALA A 353 -17.76 13.36 33.51
C ALA A 353 -18.07 12.25 34.53
#